data_fadcd72fd0f4a9806e3f3d4e09d3f2d2
#
_entry.id   fadcd72fd0f4a9806e3f3d4e09d3f2d2
#
_cell.length_a   1.000
_cell.length_b   1.000
_cell.length_c   1.000
_cell.angle_alpha   90.00
_cell.angle_beta   90.00
_cell.angle_gamma   90.00
#
_symmetry.space_group_name_H-M   'P 1'
#
loop_
_entity.id
_entity.type
_entity.pdbx_description
1 polymer ?
#
loop_
_entity_poly.entity_id
_entity_poly.type
_entity_poly.pdbx_seq_one_letter_code
_entity_poly.pdbx_strand_id
1 'polypeptide(L)'
;MTATAVPLTTGWEPHLADDDSICLRWLRHWSAQLAAFADAAGARVEQDERHLLADHGRPASYFNAAVLLRPWGDDAAFSALVDEIEARTATGTGAFYLWSLWPTPDLRDRGWELDGHPPLLVRPPSPVEFDRPVPDRVQTPAGLAAWERVVVEGYPMDDLRPFRPGALAAPALLDDPRLRFWTSSADGAPVTASAQFVDHGVAGLAMGVTLPGHRHLGHWARHVQLRLALEPGLWHVGVFSDHSRAGAERAGFVPVVRHTLWHHNR
;
A
#
# COMPACT_ATOMS: atom_id res chain seq x y z
N MET A 1 -32.24 8.76 -7.28
CA MET A 1 -32.57 9.01 -5.86
C MET A 1 -31.53 9.99 -5.36
N THR A 2 -31.89 11.25 -5.14
CA THR A 2 -31.01 12.26 -4.56
C THR A 2 -30.89 11.99 -3.08
N ALA A 3 -29.68 11.63 -2.64
CA ALA A 3 -29.37 11.53 -1.22
C ALA A 3 -29.60 12.92 -0.60
N THR A 4 -30.54 13.02 0.32
CA THR A 4 -30.77 14.23 1.08
C THR A 4 -29.57 14.37 2.02
N ALA A 5 -28.72 15.35 1.77
CA ALA A 5 -27.64 15.68 2.68
C ALA A 5 -28.23 16.03 4.05
N VAL A 6 -27.85 15.31 5.08
CA VAL A 6 -28.20 15.66 6.46
C VAL A 6 -27.40 16.92 6.82
N PRO A 7 -28.03 18.05 7.14
CA PRO A 7 -27.29 19.25 7.47
C PRO A 7 -26.51 19.05 8.78
N LEU A 8 -25.22 19.33 8.76
CA LEU A 8 -24.41 19.44 9.98
C LEU A 8 -24.96 20.60 10.83
N THR A 9 -25.29 20.34 12.08
CA THR A 9 -25.93 21.32 12.96
C THR A 9 -24.94 22.21 13.71
N THR A 10 -23.78 21.64 14.07
CA THR A 10 -22.76 22.31 14.89
C THR A 10 -21.35 22.19 14.37
N GLY A 11 -21.06 21.21 13.50
CA GLY A 11 -19.70 20.82 13.11
C GLY A 11 -18.93 20.01 14.19
N TRP A 12 -19.59 19.66 15.29
CA TRP A 12 -19.03 18.91 16.42
C TRP A 12 -19.83 17.62 16.65
N GLU A 13 -20.04 16.89 15.58
CA GLU A 13 -20.80 15.65 15.62
C GLU A 13 -20.03 14.57 16.39
N PRO A 14 -20.71 13.79 17.26
CA PRO A 14 -20.05 12.73 18.03
C PRO A 14 -19.61 11.54 17.17
N HIS A 15 -20.13 11.43 15.96
CA HIS A 15 -19.81 10.36 15.04
C HIS A 15 -19.26 10.94 13.74
N LEU A 16 -18.00 10.66 13.46
CA LEU A 16 -17.40 10.96 12.17
C LEU A 16 -17.89 9.96 11.12
N ALA A 17 -18.17 10.45 9.92
CA ALA A 17 -18.35 9.56 8.78
C ALA A 17 -17.06 8.76 8.55
N ASP A 18 -17.23 7.52 8.18
CA ASP A 18 -16.11 6.58 7.99
C ASP A 18 -15.08 7.02 6.95
N ASP A 19 -15.41 7.95 6.07
CA ASP A 19 -14.58 8.50 5.01
C ASP A 19 -14.34 10.01 5.16
N ASP A 20 -14.60 10.57 6.35
CA ASP A 20 -14.53 12.01 6.61
C ASP A 20 -13.12 12.60 6.39
N SER A 21 -12.08 11.83 6.64
CA SER A 21 -10.72 12.30 6.44
C SER A 21 -9.95 11.50 5.37
N ILE A 22 -9.01 12.17 4.69
CA ILE A 22 -8.11 11.51 3.74
C ILE A 22 -7.27 10.41 4.39
N CYS A 23 -6.96 10.53 5.69
CA CYS A 23 -6.24 9.50 6.44
C CYS A 23 -7.10 8.24 6.63
N LEU A 24 -8.41 8.38 6.92
CA LEU A 24 -9.33 7.24 7.04
C LEU A 24 -9.58 6.59 5.68
N ARG A 25 -9.76 7.39 4.62
CA ARG A 25 -9.85 6.87 3.25
C ARG A 25 -8.60 6.07 2.86
N TRP A 26 -7.42 6.59 3.18
CA TRP A 26 -6.16 5.87 2.98
C TRP A 26 -6.12 4.56 3.75
N LEU A 27 -6.48 4.58 5.03
CA LEU A 27 -6.44 3.40 5.89
C LEU A 27 -7.30 2.27 5.33
N ARG A 28 -8.52 2.59 4.89
CA ARG A 28 -9.44 1.64 4.24
C ARG A 28 -8.93 1.18 2.89
N HIS A 29 -8.42 2.10 2.08
CA HIS A 29 -7.81 1.79 0.79
C HIS A 29 -6.62 0.83 0.95
N TRP A 30 -5.72 1.08 1.91
CA TRP A 30 -4.58 0.21 2.18
C TRP A 30 -5.02 -1.18 2.65
N SER A 31 -6.00 -1.23 3.55
CA SER A 31 -6.61 -2.48 4.00
C SER A 31 -7.24 -3.26 2.84
N ALA A 32 -8.02 -2.61 1.98
CA ALA A 32 -8.63 -3.23 0.81
C ALA A 32 -7.58 -3.74 -0.19
N GLN A 33 -6.47 -3.01 -0.36
CA GLN A 33 -5.37 -3.45 -1.22
C GLN A 33 -4.68 -4.69 -0.65
N LEU A 34 -4.39 -4.74 0.65
CA LEU A 34 -3.81 -5.92 1.32
C LEU A 34 -4.74 -7.13 1.17
N ALA A 35 -6.05 -6.94 1.44
CA ALA A 35 -7.06 -7.98 1.26
C ALA A 35 -7.09 -8.50 -0.18
N ALA A 36 -7.08 -7.61 -1.19
CA ALA A 36 -7.09 -8.02 -2.60
C ALA A 36 -5.88 -8.89 -2.97
N PHE A 37 -4.68 -8.56 -2.48
CA PHE A 37 -3.48 -9.36 -2.71
C PHE A 37 -3.54 -10.71 -2.00
N ALA A 38 -4.02 -10.75 -0.76
CA ALA A 38 -4.16 -11.97 0.00
C ALA A 38 -5.25 -12.88 -0.60
N ASP A 39 -6.43 -12.36 -0.92
CA ASP A 39 -7.52 -13.11 -1.55
C ASP A 39 -7.10 -13.72 -2.89
N ALA A 40 -6.44 -12.94 -3.74
CA ALA A 40 -5.93 -13.42 -5.02
C ALA A 40 -4.92 -14.57 -4.88
N ALA A 41 -4.19 -14.61 -3.77
CA ALA A 41 -3.25 -15.68 -3.43
C ALA A 41 -3.88 -16.85 -2.67
N GLY A 42 -5.19 -16.81 -2.36
CA GLY A 42 -5.86 -17.76 -1.49
C GLY A 42 -5.36 -17.74 -0.05
N ALA A 43 -4.84 -16.59 0.39
CA ALA A 43 -4.31 -16.37 1.72
C ALA A 43 -5.43 -15.98 2.71
N ARG A 44 -5.07 -15.93 3.98
CA ARG A 44 -6.01 -15.58 5.06
C ARG A 44 -6.26 -14.08 5.08
N VAL A 45 -7.53 -13.69 5.13
CA VAL A 45 -7.96 -12.32 5.39
C VAL A 45 -9.00 -12.33 6.50
N GLU A 46 -8.80 -11.52 7.52
CA GLU A 46 -9.75 -11.30 8.60
C GLU A 46 -9.86 -9.80 8.87
N GLN A 47 -11.06 -9.33 9.07
CA GLN A 47 -11.29 -7.93 9.42
C GLN A 47 -12.40 -7.80 10.45
N ASP A 48 -12.16 -6.98 11.44
CA ASP A 48 -13.18 -6.49 12.37
C ASP A 48 -13.13 -4.94 12.42
N GLU A 49 -13.79 -4.33 13.39
CA GLU A 49 -13.76 -2.87 13.55
C GLU A 49 -12.42 -2.31 14.07
N ARG A 50 -11.55 -3.16 14.63
CA ARG A 50 -10.27 -2.78 15.23
C ARG A 50 -9.11 -2.89 14.26
N HIS A 51 -9.09 -3.94 13.43
CA HIS A 51 -7.99 -4.22 12.51
C HIS A 51 -8.42 -5.05 11.30
N LEU A 52 -7.64 -4.93 10.23
CA LEU A 52 -7.53 -5.93 9.17
C LEU A 52 -6.29 -6.77 9.42
N LEU A 53 -6.37 -8.08 9.18
CA LEU A 53 -5.25 -9.01 9.14
C LEU A 53 -5.22 -9.69 7.78
N ALA A 54 -4.08 -9.60 7.08
CA ALA A 54 -3.78 -10.35 5.86
C ALA A 54 -2.53 -11.18 6.09
N ASP A 55 -2.63 -12.51 5.94
CA ASP A 55 -1.51 -13.43 6.21
C ASP A 55 -1.43 -14.52 5.15
N HIS A 56 -0.35 -14.48 4.38
CA HIS A 56 -0.04 -15.46 3.34
C HIS A 56 0.50 -16.78 3.91
N GLY A 57 0.81 -16.87 5.20
CA GLY A 57 1.42 -18.05 5.84
C GLY A 57 2.85 -18.35 5.38
N ARG A 58 3.38 -17.57 4.45
CA ARG A 58 4.71 -17.67 3.81
C ARG A 58 5.30 -16.27 3.63
N PRO A 59 6.58 -16.14 3.29
CA PRO A 59 7.13 -14.82 2.98
C PRO A 59 6.32 -14.10 1.90
N ALA A 60 5.88 -12.89 2.18
CA ALA A 60 5.12 -12.01 1.29
C ALA A 60 5.47 -10.53 1.52
N SER A 61 6.63 -10.25 2.16
CA SER A 61 7.09 -8.91 2.49
C SER A 61 5.98 -8.10 3.19
N TYR A 62 5.79 -6.85 2.88
CA TYR A 62 4.80 -5.94 3.48
C TYR A 62 3.33 -6.36 3.33
N PHE A 63 3.04 -7.45 2.60
CA PHE A 63 1.69 -7.97 2.40
C PHE A 63 1.25 -8.97 3.48
N ASN A 64 2.17 -9.43 4.33
CA ASN A 64 1.81 -10.07 5.61
C ASN A 64 1.66 -8.96 6.65
N ALA A 65 0.45 -8.53 6.92
CA ALA A 65 0.26 -7.38 7.79
C ALA A 65 -1.05 -7.38 8.56
N ALA A 66 -1.02 -6.78 9.75
CA ALA A 66 -2.17 -6.22 10.41
C ALA A 66 -2.18 -4.70 10.25
N VAL A 67 -3.34 -4.13 9.94
CA VAL A 67 -3.56 -2.69 9.84
C VAL A 67 -4.55 -2.30 10.93
N LEU A 68 -4.14 -1.44 11.85
CA LEU A 68 -5.05 -0.93 12.87
C LEU A 68 -6.02 0.08 12.25
N LEU A 69 -7.32 -0.14 12.43
CA LEU A 69 -8.38 0.64 11.80
C LEU A 69 -8.91 1.77 12.67
N ARG A 70 -8.63 1.72 13.96
CA ARG A 70 -8.99 2.73 14.95
C ARG A 70 -7.99 2.74 16.11
N PRO A 71 -7.94 3.82 16.91
CA PRO A 71 -7.15 3.82 18.13
C PRO A 71 -7.73 2.83 19.16
N TRP A 72 -6.89 2.39 20.06
CA TRP A 72 -7.23 1.58 21.23
C TRP A 72 -7.44 2.47 22.46
N GLY A 73 -8.09 1.91 23.49
CA GLY A 73 -8.44 2.70 24.68
C GLY A 73 -7.23 3.04 25.57
N ASP A 74 -6.42 2.02 25.89
CA ASP A 74 -5.26 2.11 26.78
C ASP A 74 -4.18 1.06 26.41
N ASP A 75 -3.06 1.08 27.12
CA ASP A 75 -1.93 0.16 26.87
C ASP A 75 -2.31 -1.31 27.09
N ALA A 76 -3.23 -1.62 28.03
CA ALA A 76 -3.68 -2.99 28.26
C ALA A 76 -4.53 -3.49 27.08
N ALA A 77 -5.42 -2.66 26.55
CA ALA A 77 -6.20 -2.99 25.37
C ALA A 77 -5.30 -3.16 24.13
N PHE A 78 -4.27 -2.33 23.98
CA PHE A 78 -3.27 -2.49 22.93
C PHE A 78 -2.50 -3.79 23.06
N SER A 79 -2.02 -4.12 24.27
CA SER A 79 -1.30 -5.36 24.52
C SER A 79 -2.17 -6.58 24.17
N ALA A 80 -3.43 -6.60 24.59
CA ALA A 80 -4.37 -7.67 24.26
C ALA A 80 -4.62 -7.81 22.76
N LEU A 81 -4.67 -6.68 22.02
CA LEU A 81 -4.80 -6.69 20.57
C LEU A 81 -3.55 -7.28 19.88
N VAL A 82 -2.35 -6.94 20.37
CA VAL A 82 -1.10 -7.50 19.84
C VAL A 82 -1.02 -9.01 20.17
N ASP A 83 -1.40 -9.45 21.39
CA ASP A 83 -1.49 -10.87 21.76
C ASP A 83 -2.40 -11.65 20.79
N GLU A 84 -3.54 -11.08 20.43
CA GLU A 84 -4.47 -11.68 19.47
C GLU A 84 -3.85 -11.80 18.08
N ILE A 85 -3.17 -10.76 17.58
CA ILE A 85 -2.50 -10.78 16.29
C ILE A 85 -1.39 -11.82 16.27
N GLU A 86 -0.52 -11.85 17.29
CA GLU A 86 0.56 -12.82 17.42
C GLU A 86 0.04 -14.27 17.44
N ALA A 87 -1.00 -14.55 18.23
CA ALA A 87 -1.60 -15.87 18.28
C ALA A 87 -2.18 -16.32 16.93
N ARG A 88 -2.79 -15.40 16.18
CA ARG A 88 -3.39 -15.70 14.88
C ARG A 88 -2.35 -15.93 13.79
N THR A 89 -1.17 -15.36 13.92
CA THR A 89 -0.11 -15.40 12.89
C THR A 89 1.05 -16.33 13.23
N ALA A 90 1.01 -16.98 14.39
CA ALA A 90 2.09 -17.82 14.95
C ALA A 90 2.54 -18.98 14.04
N THR A 91 1.66 -19.48 13.17
CA THR A 91 1.98 -20.61 12.27
C THR A 91 2.57 -20.17 10.92
N GLY A 92 2.59 -18.87 10.64
CA GLY A 92 3.18 -18.32 9.43
C GLY A 92 4.71 -18.31 9.46
N THR A 93 5.31 -18.03 8.32
CA THR A 93 6.76 -17.83 8.16
C THR A 93 7.07 -16.52 7.47
N GLY A 94 8.26 -15.98 7.72
CA GLY A 94 8.70 -14.69 7.23
C GLY A 94 8.23 -13.51 8.08
N ALA A 95 8.57 -12.31 7.66
CA ALA A 95 8.20 -11.10 8.38
C ALA A 95 6.69 -10.87 8.34
N PHE A 96 6.16 -10.40 9.46
CA PHE A 96 4.79 -9.92 9.61
C PHE A 96 4.81 -8.48 10.13
N TYR A 97 3.97 -7.63 9.57
CA TYR A 97 4.01 -6.18 9.81
C TYR A 97 2.77 -5.71 10.59
N LEU A 98 2.96 -4.72 11.45
CA LEU A 98 1.88 -4.01 12.13
C LEU A 98 1.91 -2.54 11.70
N TRP A 99 0.86 -2.11 11.01
CA TRP A 99 0.67 -0.74 10.54
C TRP A 99 -0.28 0.02 11.44
N SER A 100 0.14 1.20 11.91
CA SER A 100 -0.71 2.11 12.68
C SER A 100 -0.58 3.54 12.18
N LEU A 101 -1.71 4.26 12.09
CA LEU A 101 -1.73 5.72 11.93
C LEU A 101 -1.46 6.45 13.25
N TRP A 102 -1.59 5.74 14.37
CA TRP A 102 -1.40 6.29 15.70
C TRP A 102 -0.06 5.85 16.29
N PRO A 103 0.57 6.69 17.13
CA PRO A 103 1.73 6.26 17.90
C PRO A 103 1.37 5.04 18.75
N THR A 104 2.20 4.00 18.70
CA THR A 104 2.00 2.78 19.50
C THR A 104 2.91 2.78 20.71
N PRO A 105 2.59 2.01 21.76
CA PRO A 105 3.58 1.59 22.76
C PRO A 105 4.76 0.86 22.12
N ASP A 106 5.88 0.81 22.84
CA ASP A 106 7.08 0.08 22.40
C ASP A 106 6.83 -1.44 22.41
N LEU A 107 7.13 -2.11 21.30
CA LEU A 107 6.92 -3.54 21.12
C LEU A 107 8.24 -4.34 21.14
N ARG A 108 9.40 -3.71 21.37
CA ARG A 108 10.70 -4.39 21.33
C ARG A 108 10.83 -5.49 22.38
N ASP A 109 10.27 -5.30 23.56
CA ASP A 109 10.27 -6.32 24.61
C ASP A 109 9.41 -7.57 24.25
N ARG A 110 8.60 -7.47 23.19
CA ARG A 110 7.79 -8.54 22.60
C ARG A 110 8.44 -9.19 21.37
N GLY A 111 9.68 -8.80 21.04
CA GLY A 111 10.40 -9.31 19.88
C GLY A 111 10.02 -8.66 18.53
N TRP A 112 9.29 -7.55 18.56
CA TRP A 112 9.05 -6.72 17.37
C TRP A 112 10.20 -5.75 17.15
N GLU A 113 10.50 -5.47 15.91
CA GLU A 113 11.46 -4.45 15.50
C GLU A 113 10.74 -3.26 14.88
N LEU A 114 11.14 -2.06 15.25
CA LEU A 114 10.59 -0.84 14.66
C LEU A 114 11.22 -0.64 13.26
N ASP A 115 10.42 -0.83 12.24
CA ASP A 115 10.82 -0.61 10.85
C ASP A 115 10.91 0.90 10.51
N GLY A 116 10.16 1.70 11.25
CA GLY A 116 10.23 3.16 11.19
C GLY A 116 8.88 3.84 11.10
N HIS A 117 8.93 5.07 10.56
CA HIS A 117 7.76 5.94 10.45
C HIS A 117 7.57 6.42 8.99
N PRO A 118 7.14 5.52 8.08
CA PRO A 118 6.95 5.89 6.67
C PRO A 118 5.86 6.96 6.52
N PRO A 119 6.12 8.03 5.76
CA PRO A 119 5.16 9.10 5.57
C PRO A 119 4.07 8.74 4.57
N LEU A 120 2.82 9.02 4.91
CA LEU A 120 1.73 9.14 3.95
C LEU A 120 1.82 10.51 3.28
N LEU A 121 1.88 10.51 1.96
CA LEU A 121 1.75 11.72 1.16
C LEU A 121 0.45 11.64 0.35
N VAL A 122 -0.19 12.78 0.19
CA VAL A 122 -1.42 12.91 -0.57
C VAL A 122 -1.30 14.04 -1.59
N ARG A 123 -2.01 13.90 -2.69
CA ARG A 123 -2.16 14.95 -3.70
C ARG A 123 -3.65 15.17 -3.97
N PRO A 124 -4.17 16.40 -3.86
CA PRO A 124 -5.57 16.68 -4.15
C PRO A 124 -5.89 16.46 -5.63
N PRO A 125 -7.18 16.26 -5.98
CA PRO A 125 -7.64 16.19 -7.35
C PRO A 125 -7.13 17.40 -8.15
N SER A 126 -6.50 17.13 -9.28
CA SER A 126 -5.98 18.17 -10.15
C SER A 126 -5.63 17.55 -11.51
N PRO A 127 -5.98 18.19 -12.62
CA PRO A 127 -5.57 17.74 -13.95
C PRO A 127 -4.06 17.59 -14.05
N VAL A 128 -3.63 16.57 -14.77
CA VAL A 128 -2.23 16.34 -15.14
C VAL A 128 -2.19 16.03 -16.62
N GLU A 129 -1.45 16.83 -17.37
CA GLU A 129 -1.15 16.51 -18.75
C GLU A 129 -0.10 15.40 -18.80
N PHE A 130 -0.34 14.41 -19.65
CA PHE A 130 0.59 13.33 -19.90
C PHE A 130 0.88 13.24 -21.39
N ASP A 131 2.01 13.79 -21.79
CA ASP A 131 2.50 13.91 -23.18
C ASP A 131 3.68 12.98 -23.51
N ARG A 132 3.97 12.02 -22.62
CA ARG A 132 5.14 11.13 -22.71
C ARG A 132 4.75 9.76 -23.27
N PRO A 133 5.71 8.97 -23.75
CA PRO A 133 5.45 7.58 -24.10
C PRO A 133 4.79 6.84 -22.94
N VAL A 134 3.67 6.18 -23.23
CA VAL A 134 2.87 5.47 -22.23
C VAL A 134 3.63 4.22 -21.79
N PRO A 135 3.83 3.98 -20.49
CA PRO A 135 4.30 2.69 -19.97
C PRO A 135 3.40 1.53 -20.41
N ASP A 136 3.99 0.36 -20.60
CA ASP A 136 3.29 -0.84 -21.05
C ASP A 136 2.30 -1.33 -19.97
N ARG A 137 1.04 -1.44 -20.34
CA ARG A 137 0.02 -2.00 -19.46
C ARG A 137 0.20 -3.51 -19.34
N VAL A 138 0.30 -4.01 -18.11
CA VAL A 138 0.38 -5.45 -17.82
C VAL A 138 -1.02 -6.05 -17.85
N GLN A 139 -1.25 -7.04 -18.71
CA GLN A 139 -2.56 -7.69 -18.92
C GLN A 139 -2.45 -9.21 -19.03
N THR A 140 -1.27 -9.78 -18.86
CA THR A 140 -1.05 -11.23 -18.98
C THR A 140 -0.28 -11.76 -17.77
N PRO A 141 -0.45 -13.03 -17.40
CA PRO A 141 0.33 -13.65 -16.32
C PRO A 141 1.85 -13.55 -16.52
N ALA A 142 2.33 -13.67 -17.76
CA ALA A 142 3.76 -13.50 -18.06
C ALA A 142 4.22 -12.06 -17.85
N GLY A 143 3.42 -11.07 -18.25
CA GLY A 143 3.67 -9.66 -17.98
C GLY A 143 3.66 -9.34 -16.48
N LEU A 144 2.73 -9.95 -15.71
CA LEU A 144 2.67 -9.79 -14.27
C LEU A 144 3.91 -10.37 -13.58
N ALA A 145 4.38 -11.54 -14.01
CA ALA A 145 5.62 -12.12 -13.50
C ALA A 145 6.85 -11.25 -13.82
N ALA A 146 6.89 -10.61 -14.98
CA ALA A 146 7.96 -9.67 -15.34
C ALA A 146 7.89 -8.39 -14.49
N TRP A 147 6.69 -7.85 -14.25
CA TRP A 147 6.43 -6.74 -13.33
C TRP A 147 6.88 -7.08 -11.90
N GLU A 148 6.45 -8.24 -11.40
CA GLU A 148 6.77 -8.74 -10.06
C GLU A 148 8.28 -8.88 -9.87
N ARG A 149 9.00 -9.41 -10.86
CA ARG A 149 10.47 -9.50 -10.82
C ARG A 149 11.11 -8.14 -10.61
N VAL A 150 10.69 -7.11 -11.37
CA VAL A 150 11.21 -5.74 -11.21
C VAL A 150 10.92 -5.19 -9.81
N VAL A 151 9.74 -5.50 -9.23
CA VAL A 151 9.39 -5.11 -7.87
C VAL A 151 10.31 -5.77 -6.86
N VAL A 152 10.44 -7.10 -6.89
CA VAL A 152 11.26 -7.87 -5.94
C VAL A 152 12.75 -7.51 -6.04
N GLU A 153 13.26 -7.28 -7.25
CA GLU A 153 14.66 -6.92 -7.46
C GLU A 153 14.97 -5.45 -7.14
N GLY A 154 13.95 -4.57 -7.28
CA GLY A 154 14.11 -3.12 -7.08
C GLY A 154 13.84 -2.61 -5.67
N TYR A 155 13.06 -3.34 -4.87
CA TYR A 155 12.81 -3.07 -3.46
C TYR A 155 13.66 -3.97 -2.54
N PRO A 156 13.87 -3.61 -1.27
CA PRO A 156 14.53 -4.47 -0.27
C PRO A 156 13.55 -5.58 0.21
N MET A 157 13.20 -6.49 -0.70
CA MET A 157 12.33 -7.66 -0.45
C MET A 157 13.19 -8.93 -0.43
N ASP A 158 14.12 -9.01 0.52
CA ASP A 158 15.11 -10.10 0.58
C ASP A 158 14.45 -11.45 0.89
N ASP A 159 13.32 -11.45 1.61
CA ASP A 159 12.50 -12.61 1.90
C ASP A 159 11.83 -13.24 0.66
N LEU A 160 11.74 -12.48 -0.44
CA LEU A 160 11.21 -12.95 -1.73
C LEU A 160 12.32 -13.31 -2.74
N ARG A 161 13.57 -13.33 -2.32
CA ARG A 161 14.71 -13.71 -3.16
C ARG A 161 15.22 -15.10 -2.82
N PRO A 162 15.63 -15.92 -3.82
CA PRO A 162 15.59 -15.63 -5.26
C PRO A 162 14.16 -15.53 -5.78
N PHE A 163 13.94 -14.62 -6.74
CA PHE A 163 12.61 -14.37 -7.32
C PHE A 163 11.93 -15.65 -7.81
N ARG A 164 10.65 -15.77 -7.50
CA ARG A 164 9.76 -16.83 -7.99
C ARG A 164 8.43 -16.20 -8.44
N PRO A 165 7.96 -16.46 -9.67
CA PRO A 165 6.68 -15.91 -10.14
C PRO A 165 5.50 -16.29 -9.21
N GLY A 166 4.65 -15.31 -8.90
CA GLY A 166 3.48 -15.49 -8.03
C GLY A 166 3.79 -15.49 -6.53
N ALA A 167 5.05 -15.19 -6.14
CA ALA A 167 5.41 -15.08 -4.72
C ALA A 167 4.75 -13.86 -4.06
N LEU A 168 4.66 -12.75 -4.78
CA LEU A 168 4.06 -11.49 -4.35
C LEU A 168 2.71 -11.24 -5.02
N ALA A 169 2.60 -11.46 -6.34
CA ALA A 169 1.45 -11.08 -7.15
C ALA A 169 0.86 -12.29 -7.88
N ALA A 170 -0.26 -12.81 -7.36
CA ALA A 170 -0.97 -13.91 -8.02
C ALA A 170 -1.65 -13.45 -9.31
N PRO A 171 -1.72 -14.30 -10.37
CA PRO A 171 -2.36 -13.94 -11.64
C PRO A 171 -3.80 -13.43 -11.54
N ALA A 172 -4.58 -13.89 -10.55
CA ALA A 172 -5.94 -13.45 -10.29
C ALA A 172 -6.05 -11.93 -10.01
N LEU A 173 -4.98 -11.25 -9.63
CA LEU A 173 -4.95 -9.78 -9.49
C LEU A 173 -5.20 -9.05 -10.81
N LEU A 174 -5.00 -9.70 -11.96
CA LEU A 174 -5.28 -9.11 -13.27
C LEU A 174 -6.79 -8.95 -13.53
N ASP A 175 -7.61 -9.70 -12.83
CA ASP A 175 -9.09 -9.69 -12.95
C ASP A 175 -9.73 -8.67 -11.99
N ASP A 176 -8.98 -8.09 -11.03
CA ASP A 176 -9.49 -7.04 -10.14
C ASP A 176 -9.51 -5.69 -10.88
N PRO A 177 -10.69 -5.12 -11.17
CA PRO A 177 -10.80 -3.87 -11.92
C PRO A 177 -10.22 -2.66 -11.17
N ARG A 178 -10.02 -2.76 -9.85
CA ARG A 178 -9.42 -1.70 -9.03
C ARG A 178 -7.90 -1.64 -9.20
N LEU A 179 -7.27 -2.74 -9.66
CA LEU A 179 -5.83 -2.88 -9.82
C LEU A 179 -5.38 -2.64 -11.26
N ARG A 180 -4.30 -1.91 -11.39
CA ARG A 180 -3.64 -1.67 -12.67
C ARG A 180 -2.13 -1.73 -12.49
N PHE A 181 -1.45 -2.41 -13.42
CA PHE A 181 -0.01 -2.64 -13.39
C PHE A 181 0.63 -2.12 -14.67
N TRP A 182 1.83 -1.56 -14.57
CA TRP A 182 2.62 -1.07 -15.71
C TRP A 182 4.09 -1.40 -15.55
N THR A 183 4.74 -1.59 -16.71
CA THR A 183 6.19 -1.68 -16.83
C THR A 183 6.71 -0.67 -17.83
N SER A 184 8.00 -0.35 -17.74
CA SER A 184 8.76 0.27 -18.83
C SER A 184 10.03 -0.52 -19.03
N SER A 185 10.41 -0.71 -20.30
CA SER A 185 11.55 -1.51 -20.70
C SER A 185 12.73 -0.64 -21.15
N ALA A 186 13.94 -1.16 -20.96
CA ALA A 186 15.16 -0.70 -21.63
C ALA A 186 15.87 -1.93 -22.19
N ASP A 187 16.41 -1.81 -23.39
CA ASP A 187 17.12 -2.91 -24.10
C ASP A 187 16.29 -4.21 -24.19
N GLY A 188 14.95 -4.06 -24.32
CA GLY A 188 14.02 -5.19 -24.44
C GLY A 188 13.62 -5.86 -23.11
N ALA A 189 14.12 -5.40 -21.97
CA ALA A 189 13.79 -5.96 -20.66
C ALA A 189 13.08 -4.94 -19.77
N PRO A 190 12.05 -5.31 -18.98
CA PRO A 190 11.40 -4.43 -18.00
C PRO A 190 12.40 -3.97 -16.94
N VAL A 191 12.45 -2.64 -16.72
CA VAL A 191 13.38 -2.00 -15.77
C VAL A 191 12.66 -1.13 -14.74
N THR A 192 11.38 -0.83 -14.99
CA THR A 192 10.54 -0.07 -14.08
C THR A 192 9.19 -0.76 -13.95
N ALA A 193 8.68 -0.82 -12.73
CA ALA A 193 7.37 -1.35 -12.40
C ALA A 193 6.58 -0.35 -11.56
N SER A 194 5.26 -0.37 -11.71
CA SER A 194 4.36 0.35 -10.82
C SER A 194 2.97 -0.26 -10.82
N ALA A 195 2.22 -0.04 -9.75
CA ALA A 195 0.81 -0.38 -9.66
C ALA A 195 -0.01 0.84 -9.20
N GLN A 196 -1.30 0.80 -9.49
CA GLN A 196 -2.31 1.70 -8.95
C GLN A 196 -3.47 0.85 -8.44
N PHE A 197 -3.92 1.13 -7.25
CA PHE A 197 -5.14 0.59 -6.69
C PHE A 197 -6.14 1.73 -6.50
N VAL A 198 -7.38 1.56 -6.93
CA VAL A 198 -8.42 2.61 -6.84
C VAL A 198 -9.57 2.06 -6.02
N ASP A 199 -9.73 2.59 -4.81
CA ASP A 199 -10.82 2.23 -3.91
C ASP A 199 -11.04 3.34 -2.86
N HIS A 200 -12.16 3.32 -2.16
CA HIS A 200 -12.51 4.28 -1.10
C HIS A 200 -12.33 5.77 -1.48
N GLY A 201 -12.60 6.10 -2.76
CA GLY A 201 -12.52 7.48 -3.26
C GLY A 201 -11.10 8.03 -3.39
N VAL A 202 -10.09 7.17 -3.39
CA VAL A 202 -8.69 7.53 -3.60
C VAL A 202 -8.02 6.61 -4.63
N ALA A 203 -6.98 7.12 -5.28
CA ALA A 203 -6.11 6.38 -6.17
C ALA A 203 -4.73 6.21 -5.52
N GLY A 204 -4.42 5.00 -5.07
CA GLY A 204 -3.14 4.68 -4.43
C GLY A 204 -2.02 4.42 -5.42
N LEU A 205 -0.89 5.10 -5.26
CA LEU A 205 0.32 4.85 -6.02
C LEU A 205 1.15 3.77 -5.30
N ALA A 206 1.06 2.55 -5.79
CA ALA A 206 1.75 1.40 -5.19
C ALA A 206 2.95 0.94 -6.04
N MET A 207 3.93 0.36 -5.36
CA MET A 207 5.06 -0.40 -5.96
C MET A 207 5.76 0.29 -7.12
N GLY A 208 5.95 1.62 -7.01
CA GLY A 208 6.68 2.39 -8.01
C GLY A 208 8.19 2.25 -7.84
N VAL A 209 8.85 1.43 -8.64
CA VAL A 209 10.29 1.15 -8.52
C VAL A 209 10.97 1.13 -9.88
N THR A 210 12.23 1.54 -9.90
CA THR A 210 13.14 1.40 -11.05
C THR A 210 14.40 0.67 -10.59
N LEU A 211 14.84 -0.32 -11.36
CA LEU A 211 16.07 -1.08 -11.07
C LEU A 211 17.29 -0.14 -10.96
N PRO A 212 18.23 -0.43 -10.05
CA PRO A 212 19.34 0.48 -9.73
C PRO A 212 20.07 1.06 -10.95
N GLY A 213 20.43 0.22 -11.92
CA GLY A 213 21.17 0.63 -13.13
C GLY A 213 20.40 1.55 -14.09
N HIS A 214 19.07 1.73 -13.88
CA HIS A 214 18.18 2.51 -14.74
C HIS A 214 17.55 3.71 -14.02
N ARG A 215 17.99 4.01 -12.78
CA ARG A 215 17.55 5.16 -12.01
C ARG A 215 18.04 6.47 -12.63
N HIS A 216 17.42 7.59 -12.26
CA HIS A 216 17.73 8.94 -12.74
C HIS A 216 17.46 9.21 -14.24
N LEU A 217 16.87 8.24 -14.98
CA LEU A 217 16.47 8.37 -16.38
C LEU A 217 14.99 8.80 -16.57
N GLY A 218 14.33 9.19 -15.50
CA GLY A 218 12.94 9.71 -15.55
C GLY A 218 11.85 8.64 -15.60
N HIS A 219 12.17 7.35 -15.60
CA HIS A 219 11.19 6.26 -15.66
C HIS A 219 10.15 6.35 -14.52
N TRP A 220 10.61 6.46 -13.28
CA TRP A 220 9.73 6.56 -12.12
C TRP A 220 8.76 7.76 -12.21
N ALA A 221 9.26 8.93 -12.57
CA ALA A 221 8.45 10.15 -12.72
C ALA A 221 7.38 9.99 -13.80
N ARG A 222 7.70 9.33 -14.93
CA ARG A 222 6.75 9.00 -15.99
C ARG A 222 5.61 8.12 -15.47
N HIS A 223 5.93 7.08 -14.71
CA HIS A 223 4.93 6.20 -14.09
C HIS A 223 4.05 6.93 -13.07
N VAL A 224 4.60 7.88 -12.30
CA VAL A 224 3.80 8.74 -11.42
C VAL A 224 2.84 9.59 -12.24
N GLN A 225 3.33 10.33 -13.24
CA GLN A 225 2.52 11.22 -14.06
C GLN A 225 1.38 10.49 -14.79
N LEU A 226 1.65 9.29 -15.35
CA LEU A 226 0.61 8.47 -15.97
C LEU A 226 -0.52 8.19 -14.98
N ARG A 227 -0.17 7.68 -13.78
CA ARG A 227 -1.18 7.30 -12.78
C ARG A 227 -1.99 8.48 -12.26
N LEU A 228 -1.38 9.67 -12.18
CA LEU A 228 -2.07 10.90 -11.84
C LEU A 228 -3.05 11.33 -12.96
N ALA A 229 -2.65 11.18 -14.23
CA ALA A 229 -3.47 11.54 -15.37
C ALA A 229 -4.68 10.60 -15.58
N LEU A 230 -4.59 9.36 -15.11
CA LEU A 230 -5.68 8.38 -15.25
C LEU A 230 -6.88 8.66 -14.33
N GLU A 231 -6.65 9.26 -13.16
CA GLU A 231 -7.69 9.53 -12.17
C GLU A 231 -7.64 10.98 -11.66
N PRO A 232 -7.75 11.98 -12.55
CA PRO A 232 -7.53 13.39 -12.22
C PRO A 232 -8.55 13.95 -11.21
N GLY A 233 -9.71 13.30 -11.07
CA GLY A 233 -10.78 13.67 -10.16
C GLY A 233 -10.68 13.07 -8.76
N LEU A 234 -9.69 12.17 -8.51
CA LEU A 234 -9.51 11.53 -7.23
C LEU A 234 -8.33 12.12 -6.44
N TRP A 235 -8.39 11.98 -5.13
CA TRP A 235 -7.22 12.13 -4.30
C TRP A 235 -6.22 11.03 -4.63
N HIS A 236 -4.96 11.39 -4.82
CA HIS A 236 -3.89 10.43 -4.96
C HIS A 236 -3.16 10.28 -3.62
N VAL A 237 -2.87 9.04 -3.27
CA VAL A 237 -2.26 8.70 -1.98
C VAL A 237 -1.09 7.75 -2.19
N GLY A 238 -0.13 7.75 -1.28
CA GLY A 238 0.97 6.79 -1.31
C GLY A 238 1.90 6.95 -0.12
N VAL A 239 2.54 5.84 0.24
CA VAL A 239 3.66 5.83 1.18
C VAL A 239 4.95 5.88 0.37
N PHE A 240 5.78 6.86 0.65
CA PHE A 240 7.01 7.10 -0.09
C PHE A 240 8.22 6.98 0.82
N SER A 241 9.24 6.26 0.36
CA SER A 241 10.54 6.26 1.03
C SER A 241 11.22 7.63 0.93
N ASP A 242 12.20 7.91 1.78
CA ASP A 242 12.97 9.16 1.73
C ASP A 242 13.62 9.39 0.36
N HIS A 243 14.02 8.32 -0.34
CA HIS A 243 14.57 8.42 -1.70
C HIS A 243 13.56 8.88 -2.76
N SER A 244 12.29 8.51 -2.61
CA SER A 244 11.22 8.84 -3.56
C SER A 244 10.42 10.09 -3.17
N ARG A 245 10.49 10.50 -1.91
CA ARG A 245 9.73 11.61 -1.34
C ARG A 245 9.91 12.93 -2.11
N ALA A 246 11.13 13.34 -2.36
CA ALA A 246 11.39 14.58 -3.11
C ALA A 246 10.82 14.54 -4.54
N GLY A 247 10.75 13.36 -5.16
CA GLY A 247 10.09 13.15 -6.44
C GLY A 247 8.58 13.29 -6.35
N ALA A 248 7.96 12.74 -5.30
CA ALA A 248 6.54 12.85 -5.04
C ALA A 248 6.14 14.31 -4.73
N GLU A 249 6.91 15.02 -3.90
CA GLU A 249 6.66 16.44 -3.60
C GLU A 249 6.71 17.31 -4.87
N ARG A 250 7.67 17.07 -5.78
CA ARG A 250 7.69 17.74 -7.09
C ARG A 250 6.48 17.39 -7.97
N ALA A 251 5.87 16.23 -7.76
CA ALA A 251 4.62 15.84 -8.43
C ALA A 251 3.36 16.39 -7.73
N GLY A 252 3.52 17.26 -6.72
CA GLY A 252 2.43 17.92 -6.02
C GLY A 252 1.87 17.16 -4.82
N PHE A 253 2.56 16.11 -4.36
CA PHE A 253 2.20 15.45 -3.11
C PHE A 253 2.68 16.24 -1.90
N VAL A 254 1.88 16.20 -0.84
CA VAL A 254 2.21 16.82 0.46
C VAL A 254 2.16 15.76 1.55
N PRO A 255 3.07 15.77 2.53
CA PRO A 255 3.03 14.85 3.66
C PRO A 255 1.87 15.22 4.60
N VAL A 256 1.16 14.22 5.10
CA VAL A 256 -0.01 14.41 5.99
C VAL A 256 0.22 13.80 7.35
N VAL A 257 0.71 12.56 7.41
CA VAL A 257 0.95 11.83 8.65
C VAL A 257 2.08 10.84 8.47
N ARG A 258 2.70 10.42 9.54
CA ARG A 258 3.63 9.28 9.54
C ARG A 258 2.96 8.10 10.25
N HIS A 259 3.06 6.92 9.64
CA HIS A 259 2.67 5.67 10.28
C HIS A 259 3.68 5.29 11.37
N THR A 260 3.26 4.40 12.27
CA THR A 260 4.19 3.57 13.04
C THR A 260 4.16 2.19 12.40
N LEU A 261 5.30 1.69 11.99
CA LEU A 261 5.47 0.40 11.33
C LEU A 261 6.41 -0.47 12.15
N TRP A 262 5.88 -1.58 12.61
CA TRP A 262 6.61 -2.64 13.28
C TRP A 262 6.68 -3.87 12.40
N HIS A 263 7.73 -4.68 12.54
CA HIS A 263 7.74 -6.03 12.00
C HIS A 263 8.21 -7.04 13.04
N HIS A 264 7.77 -8.28 12.84
CA HIS A 264 8.15 -9.42 13.65
C HIS A 264 8.50 -10.60 12.72
N ASN A 265 9.65 -11.23 12.92
CA ASN A 265 10.07 -12.40 12.15
C ASN A 265 9.49 -13.66 12.82
N ARG A 266 8.80 -14.48 12.04
CA ARG A 266 8.08 -15.67 12.48
C ARG A 266 8.79 -16.94 12.05
#